data_a25716d53360d8cb1db8fb6c9c044d9e
#
_entry.id   a25716d53360d8cb1db8fb6c9c044d9e
#
_cell.length_a   1.000
_cell.length_b   1.000
_cell.length_c   1.000
_cell.angle_alpha   90.00
_cell.angle_beta   90.00
_cell.angle_gamma   90.00
#
_symmetry.space_group_name_H-M   'P 1'
#
loop_
_entity.id
_entity.type
_entity.pdbx_description
1 polymer ?
#
loop_
_entity_poly.entity_id
_entity_poly.type
_entity_poly.pdbx_seq_one_letter_code
_entity_poly.pdbx_strand_id
1 'polypeptide(L)'
;SSMHFKRALATSRGPFCTQRRSFVSEQSPEPVYLYEGGPKAGGNLVIKLGYRGEAFSGFAEQPTQRTVAGELRRALETMLRRPCELTCAGRTDAGVHAIAQYVSVPVSEEELCLPGTRLMRSLVALTPDDLSVSALYRASESFSARFDAQSRSYRYRISAGDARPVLAWDHAWWFKGSLDVDAMNE
;
A
#
# COMPACT_ATOMS: atom_id res chain seq x y z
N SER A 1 -11.49 -5.36 20.43
CA SER A 1 -10.62 -5.63 19.30
C SER A 1 -9.18 -5.71 19.80
N SER A 2 -8.69 -6.93 20.01
CA SER A 2 -7.38 -7.21 20.64
C SER A 2 -6.26 -7.01 19.62
N MET A 3 -5.41 -6.01 19.83
CA MET A 3 -4.15 -5.88 19.11
C MET A 3 -3.15 -6.88 19.69
N HIS A 4 -2.90 -7.98 18.99
CA HIS A 4 -1.80 -8.87 19.33
C HIS A 4 -0.51 -8.35 18.67
N PHE A 5 0.40 -7.86 19.48
CA PHE A 5 1.78 -7.60 19.06
C PHE A 5 2.49 -8.93 18.89
N LYS A 6 2.92 -9.26 17.68
CA LYS A 6 3.84 -10.39 17.45
C LYS A 6 5.28 -9.87 17.36
N ARG A 7 6.12 -10.57 18.08
CA ARG A 7 7.58 -10.45 18.29
C ARG A 7 8.35 -9.64 17.26
N ALA A 8 9.12 -8.67 17.73
CA ALA A 8 10.18 -8.05 16.96
C ALA A 8 11.30 -9.07 16.75
N LEU A 9 11.67 -9.32 15.50
CA LEU A 9 12.85 -10.11 15.17
C LEU A 9 14.02 -9.13 15.03
N ALA A 10 14.82 -9.04 16.08
CA ALA A 10 16.12 -8.40 16.01
C ALA A 10 17.11 -9.35 15.34
N THR A 11 17.64 -8.99 14.20
CA THR A 11 18.81 -9.66 13.64
C THR A 11 20.06 -8.99 14.19
N SER A 12 20.94 -9.76 14.83
CA SER A 12 22.16 -9.32 15.53
C SER A 12 23.27 -8.77 14.62
N ARG A 13 22.95 -8.27 13.44
CA ARG A 13 23.93 -7.68 12.53
C ARG A 13 23.44 -6.31 12.04
N GLY A 14 23.72 -5.27 12.85
CA GLY A 14 23.51 -3.88 12.48
C GLY A 14 22.49 -3.13 13.35
N PRO A 15 22.54 -1.80 13.37
CA PRO A 15 21.78 -0.94 14.28
C PRO A 15 20.30 -0.76 13.88
N PHE A 16 19.66 -1.77 13.26
CA PHE A 16 18.27 -1.64 12.77
C PHE A 16 17.34 -2.59 13.50
N CYS A 17 16.41 -2.05 14.26
CA CYS A 17 15.27 -2.79 14.78
C CYS A 17 14.14 -2.78 13.74
N THR A 18 13.59 -3.95 13.39
CA THR A 18 12.55 -4.09 12.37
C THR A 18 11.35 -4.85 12.93
N GLN A 19 10.21 -4.19 13.04
CA GLN A 19 8.95 -4.84 13.40
C GLN A 19 8.16 -5.18 12.13
N ARG A 20 7.79 -6.45 11.93
CA ARG A 20 6.99 -6.92 10.80
C ARG A 20 5.61 -7.37 11.24
N ARG A 21 4.58 -6.87 10.60
CA ARG A 21 3.27 -7.52 10.55
C ARG A 21 2.96 -7.86 9.09
N SER A 22 2.60 -9.12 8.81
CA SER A 22 2.37 -9.58 7.43
C SER A 22 0.91 -9.45 7.01
N PHE A 23 0.70 -9.05 5.77
CA PHE A 23 -0.59 -9.08 5.09
C PHE A 23 -0.65 -10.37 4.26
N VAL A 24 -1.53 -11.28 4.61
CA VAL A 24 -1.80 -12.50 3.84
C VAL A 24 -3.31 -12.62 3.68
N SER A 25 -3.78 -12.60 2.45
CA SER A 25 -5.11 -13.04 2.07
C SER A 25 -4.99 -14.45 1.48
N GLU A 26 -5.70 -15.42 2.01
CA GLU A 26 -5.77 -16.77 1.42
C GLU A 26 -6.46 -16.77 0.05
N GLN A 27 -7.20 -15.71 -0.26
CA GLN A 27 -7.78 -15.48 -1.58
C GLN A 27 -7.11 -14.25 -2.21
N SER A 28 -5.85 -14.40 -2.62
CA SER A 28 -5.23 -13.38 -3.46
C SER A 28 -6.01 -13.30 -4.77
N PRO A 29 -6.59 -12.12 -5.12
CA PRO A 29 -7.29 -11.97 -6.38
C PRO A 29 -6.32 -12.26 -7.54
N GLU A 30 -6.82 -12.91 -8.60
CA GLU A 30 -5.98 -13.24 -9.76
C GLU A 30 -5.44 -11.97 -10.44
N PRO A 31 -4.19 -11.97 -10.88
CA PRO A 31 -3.62 -10.84 -11.60
C PRO A 31 -4.37 -10.56 -12.91
N VAL A 32 -4.97 -9.40 -13.04
CA VAL A 32 -5.74 -9.01 -14.25
C VAL A 32 -4.86 -8.96 -15.50
N TYR A 33 -3.60 -8.61 -15.35
CA TYR A 33 -2.66 -8.51 -16.47
C TYR A 33 -2.15 -9.87 -16.97
N LEU A 34 -2.41 -10.96 -16.26
CA LEU A 34 -2.12 -12.34 -16.69
C LEU A 34 -3.36 -13.02 -17.31
N TYR A 35 -4.49 -12.31 -17.38
CA TYR A 35 -5.74 -12.89 -17.85
C TYR A 35 -5.93 -12.59 -19.33
N GLU A 36 -5.85 -13.60 -20.18
CA GLU A 36 -6.10 -13.50 -21.62
C GLU A 36 -7.59 -13.51 -21.98
N GLY A 37 -8.47 -13.76 -21.03
CA GLY A 37 -9.92 -13.71 -21.15
C GLY A 37 -10.49 -12.58 -20.31
N GLY A 38 -11.21 -11.64 -20.89
CA GLY A 38 -11.91 -10.59 -20.15
C GLY A 38 -12.86 -11.16 -19.09
N PRO A 39 -13.21 -10.39 -18.07
CA PRO A 39 -14.15 -10.82 -17.05
C PRO A 39 -15.50 -11.17 -17.64
N LYS A 40 -16.11 -12.24 -17.13
CA LYS A 40 -17.46 -12.65 -17.51
C LYS A 40 -18.56 -11.93 -16.70
N ALA A 41 -18.17 -11.16 -15.68
CA ALA A 41 -19.07 -10.37 -14.84
C ALA A 41 -18.31 -9.19 -14.22
N GLY A 42 -19.00 -8.11 -13.87
CA GLY A 42 -18.46 -7.00 -13.10
C GLY A 42 -17.86 -7.47 -11.77
N GLY A 43 -17.12 -6.60 -11.09
CA GLY A 43 -16.49 -6.95 -9.83
C GLY A 43 -15.65 -5.80 -9.29
N ASN A 44 -14.61 -6.12 -8.55
CA ASN A 44 -13.67 -5.15 -8.05
C ASN A 44 -12.31 -5.24 -8.78
N LEU A 45 -11.80 -4.10 -9.20
CA LEU A 45 -10.40 -3.94 -9.57
C LEU A 45 -9.61 -3.73 -8.26
N VAL A 46 -8.69 -4.64 -7.96
CA VAL A 46 -7.82 -4.52 -6.80
C VAL A 46 -6.45 -4.04 -7.26
N ILE A 47 -6.03 -2.93 -6.70
CA ILE A 47 -4.81 -2.22 -7.08
C ILE A 47 -3.80 -2.37 -5.96
N LYS A 48 -2.65 -2.97 -6.27
CA LYS A 48 -1.49 -2.98 -5.37
C LYS A 48 -0.60 -1.80 -5.72
N LEU A 49 -0.32 -0.96 -4.72
CA LEU A 49 0.49 0.24 -4.91
C LEU A 49 1.49 0.45 -3.76
N GLY A 50 2.57 1.13 -4.08
CA GLY A 50 3.53 1.65 -3.12
C GLY A 50 3.61 3.16 -3.24
N TYR A 51 4.03 3.85 -2.18
CA TYR A 51 4.22 5.30 -2.21
C TYR A 51 5.25 5.78 -1.19
N ARG A 52 5.90 6.89 -1.53
CA ARG A 52 6.71 7.69 -0.60
C ARG A 52 5.79 8.69 0.07
N GLY A 53 5.60 8.54 1.39
CA GLY A 53 4.61 9.32 2.14
C GLY A 53 4.98 10.77 2.43
N GLU A 54 6.25 11.16 2.22
CA GLU A 54 6.80 12.47 2.63
C GLU A 54 5.99 13.67 2.12
N ALA A 55 5.56 13.59 0.85
CA ALA A 55 4.80 14.67 0.21
C ALA A 55 3.27 14.48 0.30
N PHE A 56 2.80 13.48 1.06
CA PHE A 56 1.38 13.21 1.24
C PHE A 56 0.93 13.53 2.67
N SER A 57 -0.22 14.16 2.77
CA SER A 57 -0.94 14.39 4.04
C SER A 57 -1.71 13.14 4.50
N GLY A 58 -1.12 11.97 4.28
CA GLY A 58 -1.69 10.68 4.58
C GLY A 58 -2.40 10.03 3.39
N PHE A 59 -3.03 8.88 3.66
CA PHE A 59 -3.73 8.13 2.64
C PHE A 59 -5.11 8.71 2.32
N ALA A 60 -5.94 8.98 3.36
CA ALA A 60 -7.32 9.39 3.19
C ALA A 60 -7.44 10.81 2.63
N GLU A 61 -8.41 11.01 1.74
CA GLU A 61 -8.68 12.33 1.18
C GLU A 61 -9.04 13.35 2.26
N GLN A 62 -8.49 14.54 2.09
CA GLN A 62 -8.72 15.70 2.93
C GLN A 62 -8.90 16.92 2.03
N PRO A 63 -9.80 17.86 2.38
CA PRO A 63 -9.96 19.09 1.63
C PRO A 63 -8.63 19.84 1.51
N THR A 64 -8.32 20.32 0.33
CA THR A 64 -7.13 21.15 0.03
C THR A 64 -5.76 20.50 0.25
N GLN A 65 -5.69 19.21 0.59
CA GLN A 65 -4.43 18.52 0.84
C GLN A 65 -4.15 17.45 -0.20
N ARG A 66 -2.87 17.27 -0.51
CA ARG A 66 -2.41 16.20 -1.37
C ARG A 66 -2.38 14.88 -0.61
N THR A 67 -3.16 13.90 -1.02
CA THR A 67 -3.28 12.59 -0.37
C THR A 67 -3.10 11.46 -1.36
N VAL A 68 -2.71 10.28 -0.88
CA VAL A 68 -2.52 9.10 -1.74
C VAL A 68 -3.85 8.71 -2.43
N ALA A 69 -4.95 8.71 -1.68
CA ALA A 69 -6.26 8.38 -2.25
C ALA A 69 -6.71 9.40 -3.28
N GLY A 70 -6.45 10.70 -3.07
CA GLY A 70 -6.78 11.76 -4.01
C GLY A 70 -6.04 11.62 -5.34
N GLU A 71 -4.72 11.34 -5.31
CA GLU A 71 -3.94 11.12 -6.53
C GLU A 71 -4.37 9.84 -7.28
N LEU A 72 -4.59 8.75 -6.54
CA LEU A 72 -5.07 7.51 -7.16
C LEU A 72 -6.47 7.67 -7.75
N ARG A 73 -7.38 8.37 -7.05
CA ARG A 73 -8.73 8.66 -7.54
C ARG A 73 -8.67 9.45 -8.83
N ARG A 74 -7.90 10.53 -8.86
CA ARG A 74 -7.73 11.37 -10.06
C ARG A 74 -7.25 10.54 -11.26
N ALA A 75 -6.28 9.65 -11.06
CA ALA A 75 -5.78 8.75 -12.10
C ALA A 75 -6.88 7.78 -12.60
N LEU A 76 -7.62 7.18 -11.68
CA LEU A 76 -8.71 6.25 -12.00
C LEU A 76 -9.87 6.94 -12.72
N GLU A 77 -10.32 8.10 -12.25
CA GLU A 77 -11.40 8.86 -12.85
C GLU A 77 -11.03 9.37 -14.24
N THR A 78 -9.76 9.73 -14.45
CA THR A 78 -9.25 10.06 -15.78
C THR A 78 -9.29 8.85 -16.72
N MET A 79 -8.90 7.68 -16.22
CA MET A 79 -8.87 6.44 -16.99
C MET A 79 -10.26 5.89 -17.30
N LEU A 80 -11.13 5.84 -16.29
CA LEU A 80 -12.47 5.24 -16.36
C LEU A 80 -13.55 6.23 -16.80
N ARG A 81 -13.25 7.54 -16.80
CA ARG A 81 -14.15 8.64 -17.17
C ARG A 81 -15.45 8.70 -16.36
N ARG A 82 -15.35 8.33 -15.07
CA ARG A 82 -16.45 8.43 -14.10
C ARG A 82 -15.91 8.60 -12.68
N PRO A 83 -16.75 9.02 -11.73
CA PRO A 83 -16.39 9.01 -10.30
C PRO A 83 -16.05 7.60 -9.82
N CYS A 84 -15.05 7.49 -8.96
CA CYS A 84 -14.55 6.22 -8.43
C CYS A 84 -14.60 6.21 -6.90
N GLU A 85 -15.19 5.16 -6.34
CA GLU A 85 -15.14 4.89 -4.90
C GLU A 85 -13.95 3.99 -4.58
N LEU A 86 -13.10 4.43 -3.65
CA LEU A 86 -11.91 3.72 -3.26
C LEU A 86 -12.05 3.14 -1.85
N THR A 87 -11.82 1.85 -1.72
CA THR A 87 -11.75 1.19 -0.42
C THR A 87 -10.35 0.65 -0.20
N CYS A 88 -9.62 1.16 0.79
CA CYS A 88 -8.24 0.73 1.08
C CYS A 88 -8.17 -0.29 2.21
N ALA A 89 -7.16 -1.16 2.16
CA ALA A 89 -6.90 -2.16 3.19
C ALA A 89 -6.56 -1.54 4.55
N GLY A 90 -5.87 -0.40 4.56
CA GLY A 90 -5.55 0.34 5.78
C GLY A 90 -5.10 1.76 5.46
N ARG A 91 -5.57 2.73 6.23
CA ARG A 91 -5.11 4.11 6.09
C ARG A 91 -3.74 4.27 6.72
N THR A 92 -2.92 5.13 6.14
CA THR A 92 -1.64 5.57 6.71
C THR A 92 -1.73 7.06 7.02
N ASP A 93 -1.03 7.47 8.06
CA ASP A 93 -0.93 8.88 8.45
C ASP A 93 0.04 9.65 7.54
N ALA A 94 0.09 10.98 7.71
CA ALA A 94 0.99 11.84 6.96
C ALA A 94 2.46 11.41 7.11
N GLY A 95 3.20 11.42 6.01
CA GLY A 95 4.61 11.03 5.97
C GLY A 95 4.88 9.52 5.97
N VAL A 96 3.88 8.66 6.21
CA VAL A 96 4.07 7.21 6.26
C VAL A 96 4.18 6.64 4.85
N HIS A 97 5.26 5.89 4.60
CA HIS A 97 5.49 5.18 3.34
C HIS A 97 4.73 3.84 3.30
N ALA A 98 4.46 3.34 2.11
CA ALA A 98 3.97 1.98 1.91
C ALA A 98 4.71 1.29 0.77
N ILE A 99 5.07 0.03 0.98
CA ILE A 99 5.65 -0.83 -0.07
C ILE A 99 4.53 -1.56 -0.82
N ALA A 100 3.46 -1.93 -0.10
CA ALA A 100 2.32 -2.67 -0.63
C ALA A 100 1.05 -2.27 0.11
N GLN A 101 0.32 -1.33 -0.44
CA GLN A 101 -1.04 -0.97 -0.07
C GLN A 101 -1.99 -1.57 -1.09
N TYR A 102 -3.16 -1.97 -0.65
CA TYR A 102 -4.20 -2.50 -1.52
C TYR A 102 -5.46 -1.63 -1.48
N VAL A 103 -6.00 -1.37 -2.65
CA VAL A 103 -7.23 -0.59 -2.83
C VAL A 103 -8.16 -1.35 -3.76
N SER A 104 -9.42 -1.52 -3.38
CA SER A 104 -10.46 -2.04 -4.25
C SER A 104 -11.34 -0.92 -4.78
N VAL A 105 -11.71 -1.06 -6.05
CA VAL A 105 -12.57 -0.12 -6.80
C VAL A 105 -13.62 -0.92 -7.53
N PRO A 106 -14.92 -0.66 -7.34
CA PRO A 106 -15.99 -1.30 -8.12
C PRO A 106 -15.85 -0.94 -9.60
N VAL A 107 -15.91 -1.95 -10.47
CA VAL A 107 -15.78 -1.80 -11.92
C VAL A 107 -16.79 -2.66 -12.65
N SER A 108 -17.24 -2.18 -13.83
CA SER A 108 -18.08 -2.96 -14.72
C SER A 108 -17.25 -3.94 -15.57
N GLU A 109 -17.94 -4.90 -16.16
CA GLU A 109 -17.32 -5.81 -17.12
C GLU A 109 -16.71 -5.08 -18.32
N GLU A 110 -17.40 -4.08 -18.82
CA GLU A 110 -16.95 -3.27 -19.97
C GLU A 110 -15.64 -2.54 -19.67
N GLU A 111 -15.48 -2.02 -18.45
CA GLU A 111 -14.26 -1.32 -18.01
C GLU A 111 -13.06 -2.27 -17.93
N LEU A 112 -13.30 -3.55 -17.65
CA LEU A 112 -12.27 -4.59 -17.61
C LEU A 112 -12.03 -5.29 -18.95
N CYS A 113 -12.76 -4.94 -20.04
CA CYS A 113 -12.51 -5.46 -21.38
C CYS A 113 -11.16 -5.02 -21.97
N LEU A 114 -10.54 -3.98 -21.43
CA LEU A 114 -9.19 -3.57 -21.83
C LEU A 114 -8.15 -4.57 -21.33
N PRO A 115 -7.12 -4.87 -22.15
CA PRO A 115 -6.00 -5.68 -21.66
C PRO A 115 -5.42 -5.13 -20.37
N GLY A 116 -5.20 -5.99 -19.37
CA GLY A 116 -4.69 -5.58 -18.06
C GLY A 116 -3.36 -4.82 -18.15
N THR A 117 -2.51 -5.14 -19.13
CA THR A 117 -1.28 -4.40 -19.45
C THR A 117 -1.55 -2.94 -19.87
N ARG A 118 -2.67 -2.68 -20.57
CA ARG A 118 -3.06 -1.32 -20.95
C ARG A 118 -3.58 -0.55 -19.74
N LEU A 119 -4.40 -1.16 -18.89
CA LEU A 119 -4.86 -0.57 -17.63
C LEU A 119 -3.68 -0.20 -16.73
N MET A 120 -2.73 -1.12 -16.59
CA MET A 120 -1.51 -0.89 -15.81
C MET A 120 -0.70 0.29 -16.34
N ARG A 121 -0.42 0.32 -17.66
CA ARG A 121 0.34 1.41 -18.28
C ARG A 121 -0.38 2.76 -18.12
N SER A 122 -1.69 2.79 -18.25
CA SER A 122 -2.48 4.01 -18.06
C SER A 122 -2.38 4.52 -16.63
N LEU A 123 -2.54 3.64 -15.64
CA LEU A 123 -2.41 4.03 -14.23
C LEU A 123 -1.00 4.52 -13.89
N VAL A 124 0.03 3.80 -14.35
CA VAL A 124 1.43 4.23 -14.12
C VAL A 124 1.71 5.60 -14.76
N ALA A 125 1.15 5.87 -15.94
CA ALA A 125 1.33 7.16 -16.62
C ALA A 125 0.53 8.31 -15.97
N LEU A 126 -0.54 8.01 -15.27
CA LEU A 126 -1.42 9.01 -14.65
C LEU A 126 -1.12 9.26 -13.16
N THR A 127 -0.34 8.39 -12.54
CA THR A 127 0.10 8.54 -11.14
C THR A 127 1.43 9.31 -11.07
N PRO A 128 1.65 10.11 -10.01
CA PRO A 128 2.92 10.82 -9.83
C PRO A 128 4.07 9.86 -9.45
N ASP A 129 5.32 10.32 -9.58
CA ASP A 129 6.55 9.52 -9.38
C ASP A 129 6.69 8.96 -7.95
N ASP A 130 6.06 9.60 -6.96
CA ASP A 130 6.06 9.16 -5.57
C ASP A 130 4.92 8.18 -5.21
N LEU A 131 4.11 7.77 -6.21
CA LEU A 131 3.09 6.75 -6.13
C LEU A 131 3.22 5.76 -7.28
N SER A 132 3.49 4.50 -7.01
CA SER A 132 3.69 3.46 -8.00
C SER A 132 2.65 2.36 -7.90
N VAL A 133 1.95 2.08 -8.98
CA VAL A 133 1.08 0.90 -9.11
C VAL A 133 1.93 -0.28 -9.54
N SER A 134 1.94 -1.35 -8.75
CA SER A 134 2.80 -2.52 -8.98
C SER A 134 2.06 -3.75 -9.50
N ALA A 135 0.75 -3.87 -9.23
CA ALA A 135 -0.09 -4.94 -9.75
C ALA A 135 -1.56 -4.55 -9.77
N LEU A 136 -2.29 -5.18 -10.67
CA LEU A 136 -3.75 -5.12 -10.77
C LEU A 136 -4.29 -6.54 -10.65
N TYR A 137 -5.37 -6.70 -9.89
CA TYR A 137 -6.04 -7.97 -9.71
C TYR A 137 -7.54 -7.77 -9.91
N ARG A 138 -8.20 -8.84 -10.30
CA ARG A 138 -9.64 -8.92 -10.34
C ARG A 138 -10.13 -9.67 -9.11
N ALA A 139 -11.17 -9.15 -8.49
CA ALA A 139 -11.85 -9.79 -7.38
C ALA A 139 -13.37 -9.80 -7.60
N SER A 140 -14.08 -10.64 -6.85
CA SER A 140 -15.53 -10.69 -6.87
C SER A 140 -16.15 -9.34 -6.48
N GLU A 141 -17.40 -9.14 -6.85
CA GLU A 141 -18.17 -7.93 -6.49
C GLU A 141 -18.28 -7.73 -4.97
N SER A 142 -18.32 -8.83 -4.20
CA SER A 142 -18.35 -8.79 -2.73
C SER A 142 -17.02 -8.49 -2.06
N PHE A 143 -15.90 -8.51 -2.79
CA PHE A 143 -14.57 -8.28 -2.23
C PHE A 143 -14.38 -6.84 -1.77
N SER A 144 -13.81 -6.67 -0.59
CA SER A 144 -13.43 -5.37 -0.04
C SER A 144 -12.01 -5.39 0.49
N ALA A 145 -11.13 -4.55 -0.05
CA ALA A 145 -9.76 -4.45 0.42
C ALA A 145 -9.66 -4.15 1.93
N ARG A 146 -10.68 -3.51 2.51
CA ARG A 146 -10.72 -3.18 3.94
C ARG A 146 -11.11 -4.36 4.81
N PHE A 147 -12.15 -5.10 4.45
CA PHE A 147 -12.75 -6.10 5.30
C PHE A 147 -12.16 -7.49 5.08
N ASP A 148 -11.70 -7.79 3.87
CA ASP A 148 -11.05 -9.06 3.53
C ASP A 148 -9.55 -9.07 3.82
N ALA A 149 -8.99 -7.94 4.26
CA ALA A 149 -7.61 -7.86 4.72
C ALA A 149 -7.42 -8.63 6.03
N GLN A 150 -6.71 -9.75 5.99
CA GLN A 150 -6.46 -10.60 7.16
C GLN A 150 -5.37 -10.04 8.07
N SER A 151 -4.35 -9.40 7.51
CA SER A 151 -3.27 -8.78 8.30
C SER A 151 -2.67 -7.55 7.62
N ARG A 152 -1.99 -6.74 8.40
CA ARG A 152 -1.24 -5.56 7.94
C ARG A 152 0.15 -5.61 8.54
N SER A 153 1.19 -5.41 7.72
CA SER A 153 2.56 -5.39 8.18
C SER A 153 3.09 -3.97 8.27
N TYR A 154 3.68 -3.65 9.39
CA TYR A 154 4.35 -2.38 9.62
C TYR A 154 5.83 -2.60 9.94
N ARG A 155 6.69 -1.72 9.43
CA ARG A 155 8.12 -1.73 9.70
C ARG A 155 8.53 -0.35 10.17
N TYR A 156 8.96 -0.26 11.42
CA TYR A 156 9.66 0.90 11.93
C TYR A 156 11.16 0.67 11.79
N ARG A 157 11.86 1.63 11.25
CA ARG A 157 13.32 1.59 11.16
C ARG A 157 13.87 2.58 12.17
N ILE A 158 14.71 2.08 13.08
CA ILE A 158 15.42 2.90 14.05
C ILE A 158 16.90 2.69 13.81
N SER A 159 17.63 3.78 13.62
CA SER A 159 19.08 3.80 13.56
C SER A 159 19.61 4.31 14.88
N ALA A 160 20.15 3.41 15.70
CA ALA A 160 20.74 3.76 16.98
C ALA A 160 22.24 4.04 16.82
N GLY A 161 22.77 5.04 17.52
CA GLY A 161 24.18 5.39 17.53
C GLY A 161 24.44 6.89 17.47
N ASP A 162 25.70 7.28 17.68
CA ASP A 162 26.10 8.68 17.75
C ASP A 162 26.14 9.38 16.37
N ALA A 163 26.35 8.62 15.30
CA ALA A 163 26.40 9.16 13.95
C ALA A 163 25.04 9.07 13.26
N ARG A 164 24.68 10.11 12.52
CA ARG A 164 23.45 10.13 11.72
C ARG A 164 23.52 9.13 10.57
N PRO A 165 22.45 8.38 10.28
CA PRO A 165 22.41 7.42 9.17
C PRO A 165 22.21 8.15 7.83
N VAL A 166 23.27 8.65 7.21
CA VAL A 166 23.21 9.50 6.02
C VAL A 166 22.42 8.84 4.87
N LEU A 167 22.56 7.53 4.66
CA LEU A 167 21.86 6.80 3.59
C LEU A 167 20.43 6.35 3.97
N ALA A 168 20.05 6.48 5.23
CA ALA A 168 18.71 6.08 5.70
C ALA A 168 18.01 7.23 6.42
N TRP A 169 18.48 8.45 6.22
CA TRP A 169 18.02 9.65 6.92
C TRP A 169 16.52 9.89 6.79
N ASP A 170 15.96 9.68 5.63
CA ASP A 170 14.55 9.86 5.27
C ASP A 170 13.68 8.62 5.53
N HIS A 171 14.29 7.49 5.91
CA HIS A 171 13.60 6.20 6.07
C HIS A 171 13.82 5.53 7.41
N ALA A 172 14.55 6.16 8.33
CA ALA A 172 14.79 5.63 9.67
C ALA A 172 14.78 6.74 10.72
N TRP A 173 14.17 6.45 11.85
CA TRP A 173 14.28 7.34 13.00
C TRP A 173 15.69 7.22 13.60
N TRP A 174 16.44 8.31 13.64
CA TRP A 174 17.73 8.33 14.31
C TRP A 174 17.53 8.51 15.81
N PHE A 175 17.98 7.53 16.56
CA PHE A 175 18.01 7.53 18.03
C PHE A 175 19.46 7.65 18.49
N LYS A 176 19.78 8.76 19.15
CA LYS A 176 21.12 8.98 19.70
C LYS A 176 21.25 8.19 21.02
N GLY A 177 21.98 7.09 20.96
CA GLY A 177 22.19 6.19 22.11
C GLY A 177 22.09 4.71 21.71
N SER A 178 22.05 3.84 22.71
CA SER A 178 21.85 2.39 22.54
C SER A 178 20.41 2.01 22.85
N LEU A 179 19.90 0.99 22.16
CA LEU A 179 18.58 0.41 22.39
C LEU A 179 18.75 -0.95 23.06
N ASP A 180 17.94 -1.22 24.08
CA ASP A 180 17.80 -2.55 24.64
C ASP A 180 16.81 -3.35 23.76
N VAL A 181 17.38 -4.09 22.82
CA VAL A 181 16.60 -4.86 21.84
C VAL A 181 15.91 -6.05 22.51
N ASP A 182 16.47 -6.60 23.58
CA ASP A 182 15.89 -7.74 24.28
C ASP A 182 14.64 -7.29 25.04
N ALA A 183 14.71 -6.18 25.76
CA ALA A 183 13.54 -5.58 26.41
C ALA A 183 12.45 -5.11 25.41
N MET A 184 12.82 -4.76 24.18
CA MET A 184 11.84 -4.41 23.14
C MET A 184 11.10 -5.63 22.57
N ASN A 185 11.60 -6.85 22.81
CA ASN A 185 11.02 -8.10 22.30
C ASN A 185 10.16 -8.83 23.35
N GLU A 186 10.14 -8.42 24.60
CA GLU A 186 9.27 -8.90 25.67
C GLU A 186 7.85 -8.31 25.55
#